data_f21590dae4951bdf734c94d3daa115c9
#
_entry.id   f21590dae4951bdf734c94d3daa115c9
#
_cell.length_a   1.000
_cell.length_b   1.000
_cell.length_c   1.000
_cell.angle_alpha   90.00
_cell.angle_beta   90.00
_cell.angle_gamma   90.00
#
_symmetry.space_group_name_H-M   'P 1'
#
loop_
_entity.id
_entity.type
_entity.pdbx_description
1 polymer ?
#
loop_
_entity_poly.entity_id
_entity_poly.type
_entity_poly.pdbx_seq_one_letter_code
_entity_poly.pdbx_strand_id
1 'polypeptide(L)'
;MDPERDVVFGHEFCCEVVDHGPGTDKRLKPGTLVCSMPMTIAGNTVHGIGYSNDIAGGFAQYMPLAERLLLEVPNGLPAPHAALTEPIAVGWHAVQKARTTPNDVPLVIGCGPVGLAVIASLKITGVHPIIAADFSSKRRALAVEMGADIIVDPGEMSPYTSWHQAATPAGYDGSRYAQLFGLSPKLPPAVIFECVGVPGVIQQIIDGAPAGARVVVVGVCMQTDQFEPFFGIVKQLNLQFVLGYTGEEFAASLAHLAEGRIDVTPLITGHVGLGGVKGAFVELANPEQHAKVMVEPWS
;
A
#
# COMPACT_ATOMS: atom_id res chain seq x y z
N MET A 1 -14.66 4.93 -17.94
CA MET A 1 -13.63 5.60 -18.78
C MET A 1 -13.86 5.16 -20.22
N ASP A 2 -13.97 6.11 -21.13
CA ASP A 2 -14.11 5.84 -22.57
C ASP A 2 -12.70 5.78 -23.19
N PRO A 3 -12.28 4.65 -23.75
CA PRO A 3 -10.93 4.49 -24.29
C PRO A 3 -10.66 5.29 -25.57
N GLU A 4 -11.71 5.84 -26.22
CA GLU A 4 -11.58 6.66 -27.42
C GLU A 4 -11.42 8.16 -27.10
N ARG A 5 -11.51 8.54 -25.82
CA ARG A 5 -11.33 9.92 -25.35
C ARG A 5 -10.03 10.04 -24.56
N ASP A 6 -9.39 11.20 -24.65
CA ASP A 6 -8.20 11.52 -23.89
C ASP A 6 -8.44 11.46 -22.38
N VAL A 7 -7.46 10.91 -21.66
CA VAL A 7 -7.43 10.87 -20.21
C VAL A 7 -6.11 11.44 -19.72
N VAL A 8 -6.16 12.39 -18.81
CA VAL A 8 -4.98 12.83 -18.05
C VAL A 8 -4.93 12.01 -16.76
N PHE A 9 -3.97 11.09 -16.67
CA PHE A 9 -3.77 10.21 -15.53
C PHE A 9 -3.14 10.92 -14.33
N GLY A 10 -2.91 10.16 -13.27
CA GLY A 10 -2.28 10.58 -12.02
C GLY A 10 -3.30 10.89 -10.93
N HIS A 11 -3.32 10.04 -9.90
CA HIS A 11 -4.24 10.19 -8.78
C HIS A 11 -3.53 10.34 -7.43
N GLU A 12 -2.21 10.33 -7.45
CA GLU A 12 -1.33 10.58 -6.31
C GLU A 12 -0.62 11.91 -6.56
N PHE A 13 -0.89 12.93 -5.78
CA PHE A 13 -0.39 14.28 -6.04
C PHE A 13 -0.29 15.15 -4.79
N CYS A 14 0.61 16.12 -4.85
CA CYS A 14 0.63 17.30 -4.01
C CYS A 14 0.66 18.52 -4.91
N CYS A 15 -0.23 19.47 -4.67
CA CYS A 15 -0.41 20.66 -5.50
C CYS A 15 -0.19 21.94 -4.70
N GLU A 16 0.17 23.02 -5.40
CA GLU A 16 0.11 24.37 -4.85
C GLU A 16 -1.20 25.03 -5.29
N VAL A 17 -1.89 25.66 -4.37
CA VAL A 17 -3.09 26.47 -4.69
C VAL A 17 -2.65 27.67 -5.52
N VAL A 18 -3.13 27.79 -6.74
CA VAL A 18 -2.81 28.93 -7.62
C VAL A 18 -3.96 29.92 -7.75
N ASP A 19 -5.21 29.45 -7.75
CA ASP A 19 -6.41 30.27 -7.86
C ASP A 19 -7.63 29.55 -7.30
N HIS A 20 -8.73 30.26 -7.14
CA HIS A 20 -9.99 29.77 -6.59
C HIS A 20 -11.10 29.82 -7.62
N GLY A 21 -11.80 28.70 -7.74
CA GLY A 21 -13.01 28.63 -8.56
C GLY A 21 -14.19 29.45 -7.99
N PRO A 22 -15.22 29.67 -8.78
CA PRO A 22 -16.42 30.36 -8.31
C PRO A 22 -17.13 29.53 -7.21
N GLY A 23 -17.60 30.22 -6.16
CA GLY A 23 -18.37 29.59 -5.08
C GLY A 23 -17.53 28.85 -4.03
N THR A 24 -16.19 29.02 -4.02
CA THR A 24 -15.30 28.54 -2.99
C THR A 24 -15.23 29.49 -1.80
N ASP A 25 -14.96 28.96 -0.60
CA ASP A 25 -14.77 29.76 0.62
C ASP A 25 -13.40 30.45 0.68
N LYS A 26 -12.50 30.11 -0.23
CA LYS A 26 -11.12 30.64 -0.33
C LYS A 26 -10.32 30.43 0.99
N ARG A 27 -10.55 29.30 1.61
CA ARG A 27 -9.96 28.96 2.92
C ARG A 27 -8.44 28.91 2.88
N LEU A 28 -7.89 28.35 1.82
CA LEU A 28 -6.44 28.19 1.61
C LEU A 28 -5.94 29.25 0.61
N LYS A 29 -4.86 29.93 0.96
CA LYS A 29 -4.31 31.01 0.12
C LYS A 29 -3.53 30.44 -1.08
N PRO A 30 -3.42 31.19 -2.20
CA PRO A 30 -2.43 30.87 -3.22
C PRO A 30 -1.03 30.73 -2.63
N GLY A 31 -0.26 29.74 -3.10
CA GLY A 31 1.04 29.35 -2.55
C GLY A 31 0.96 28.24 -1.48
N THR A 32 -0.24 27.90 -0.96
CA THR A 32 -0.38 26.82 0.01
C THR A 32 -0.23 25.46 -0.67
N LEU A 33 0.65 24.58 -0.15
CA LEU A 33 0.74 23.19 -0.58
C LEU A 33 -0.41 22.38 0.00
N VAL A 34 -1.02 21.56 -0.85
CA VAL A 34 -2.20 20.75 -0.49
C VAL A 34 -2.13 19.35 -1.08
N CYS A 35 -2.68 18.40 -0.33
CA CYS A 35 -3.05 17.07 -0.83
C CYS A 35 -4.57 16.91 -0.81
N SER A 36 -5.08 16.00 -1.62
CA SER A 36 -6.50 15.65 -1.65
C SER A 36 -6.69 14.18 -1.98
N MET A 37 -7.76 13.61 -1.49
CA MET A 37 -8.24 12.34 -2.05
C MET A 37 -8.50 12.55 -3.55
N PRO A 38 -8.21 11.56 -4.42
CA PRO A 38 -8.31 11.70 -5.88
C PRO A 38 -9.76 11.64 -6.36
N MET A 39 -10.59 12.53 -5.84
CA MET A 39 -11.99 12.67 -6.22
C MET A 39 -12.46 14.12 -6.18
N THR A 40 -13.45 14.41 -6.97
CA THR A 40 -14.20 15.67 -6.91
C THR A 40 -15.70 15.39 -6.91
N ILE A 41 -16.48 16.34 -6.46
CA ILE A 41 -17.93 16.23 -6.43
C ILE A 41 -18.49 17.39 -7.23
N ALA A 42 -19.14 17.05 -8.35
CA ALA A 42 -19.87 17.99 -9.19
C ALA A 42 -21.38 17.68 -9.08
N GLY A 43 -22.14 18.63 -8.54
CA GLY A 43 -23.54 18.36 -8.18
C GLY A 43 -23.67 17.24 -7.15
N ASN A 44 -24.37 16.15 -7.51
CA ASN A 44 -24.53 14.95 -6.68
C ASN A 44 -23.66 13.78 -7.16
N THR A 45 -22.73 13.99 -8.08
CA THR A 45 -21.90 12.95 -8.68
C THR A 45 -20.47 13.06 -8.19
N VAL A 46 -19.91 11.92 -7.78
CA VAL A 46 -18.49 11.79 -7.46
C VAL A 46 -17.74 11.38 -8.73
N HIS A 47 -16.67 12.11 -9.03
CA HIS A 47 -15.78 11.82 -10.16
C HIS A 47 -14.39 11.50 -9.62
N GLY A 48 -13.79 10.41 -10.13
CA GLY A 48 -12.39 10.08 -9.84
C GLY A 48 -11.43 10.98 -10.61
N ILE A 49 -10.47 11.56 -9.94
CA ILE A 49 -9.38 12.33 -10.54
C ILE A 49 -8.33 11.35 -11.07
N GLY A 50 -7.90 11.55 -12.33
CA GLY A 50 -6.91 10.68 -12.97
C GLY A 50 -7.46 9.34 -13.49
N TYR A 51 -8.78 9.11 -13.35
CA TYR A 51 -9.51 7.93 -13.86
C TYR A 51 -10.71 8.31 -14.71
N SER A 52 -10.88 9.56 -15.04
CA SER A 52 -12.03 10.09 -15.75
C SER A 52 -11.60 10.84 -17.01
N ASN A 53 -12.40 10.77 -18.06
CA ASN A 53 -12.23 11.58 -19.25
C ASN A 53 -12.64 13.06 -19.03
N ASP A 54 -13.31 13.35 -17.92
CA ASP A 54 -13.89 14.66 -17.66
C ASP A 54 -13.07 15.48 -16.65
N ILE A 55 -12.24 14.81 -15.82
CA ILE A 55 -11.44 15.44 -14.77
C ILE A 55 -9.97 15.04 -14.95
N ALA A 56 -9.13 16.02 -15.22
CA ALA A 56 -7.70 15.84 -15.37
C ALA A 56 -7.05 15.36 -14.06
N GLY A 57 -6.12 14.43 -14.17
CA GLY A 57 -5.28 13.95 -13.06
C GLY A 57 -3.97 14.73 -12.91
N GLY A 58 -3.11 14.24 -12.02
CA GLY A 58 -1.86 14.88 -11.60
C GLY A 58 -0.73 14.89 -12.64
N PHE A 59 -0.87 14.17 -13.76
CA PHE A 59 0.09 14.28 -14.88
C PHE A 59 -0.19 15.52 -15.72
N ALA A 60 -0.31 16.64 -15.06
CA ALA A 60 -0.61 17.94 -15.62
C ALA A 60 0.03 19.06 -14.80
N GLN A 61 0.29 20.20 -15.44
CA GLN A 61 0.78 21.41 -14.76
C GLN A 61 -0.29 22.06 -13.88
N TYR A 62 -1.55 21.92 -14.26
CA TYR A 62 -2.70 22.43 -13.53
C TYR A 62 -3.81 21.38 -13.49
N MET A 63 -4.49 21.29 -12.36
CA MET A 63 -5.65 20.41 -12.19
C MET A 63 -6.68 21.05 -11.26
N PRO A 64 -7.98 20.80 -11.46
CA PRO A 64 -9.02 21.26 -10.55
C PRO A 64 -9.15 20.32 -9.35
N LEU A 65 -9.27 20.90 -8.16
CA LEU A 65 -9.50 20.16 -6.91
C LEU A 65 -10.72 20.69 -6.16
N ALA A 66 -11.41 19.83 -5.42
CA ALA A 66 -12.55 20.23 -4.60
C ALA A 66 -12.07 20.80 -3.27
N GLU A 67 -12.28 22.09 -3.00
CA GLU A 67 -11.80 22.81 -1.82
C GLU A 67 -12.08 22.09 -0.50
N ARG A 68 -13.25 21.48 -0.35
CA ARG A 68 -13.66 20.77 0.86
C ARG A 68 -12.85 19.50 1.16
N LEU A 69 -12.15 18.95 0.15
CA LEU A 69 -11.31 17.75 0.28
C LEU A 69 -9.83 18.08 0.46
N LEU A 70 -9.47 19.38 0.35
CA LEU A 70 -8.08 19.80 0.48
C LEU A 70 -7.61 19.72 1.92
N LEU A 71 -6.47 19.06 2.10
CA LEU A 71 -5.66 19.10 3.32
C LEU A 71 -4.41 19.94 3.05
N GLU A 72 -4.19 20.95 3.88
CA GLU A 72 -2.93 21.70 3.87
C GLU A 72 -1.78 20.79 4.30
N VAL A 73 -0.67 20.83 3.59
CA VAL A 73 0.52 20.05 3.92
C VAL A 73 1.19 20.64 5.15
N PRO A 74 1.26 19.92 6.27
CA PRO A 74 1.79 20.47 7.52
C PRO A 74 3.29 20.32 7.64
N ASN A 75 3.87 21.06 8.60
CA ASN A 75 5.24 20.93 9.10
C ASN A 75 6.35 21.11 8.04
N GLY A 76 6.07 21.74 6.90
CA GLY A 76 7.04 21.91 5.83
C GLY A 76 7.40 20.59 5.13
N LEU A 77 6.54 19.57 5.17
CA LEU A 77 6.74 18.32 4.44
C LEU A 77 6.97 18.63 2.96
N PRO A 78 8.04 18.12 2.33
CA PRO A 78 8.30 18.36 0.90
C PRO A 78 7.16 17.81 0.01
N ALA A 79 6.82 18.54 -1.06
CA ALA A 79 5.75 18.15 -1.98
C ALA A 79 5.88 16.73 -2.54
N PRO A 80 7.08 16.21 -2.93
CA PRO A 80 7.23 14.82 -3.36
C PRO A 80 6.85 13.81 -2.29
N HIS A 81 7.14 14.08 -1.02
CA HIS A 81 6.76 13.21 0.10
C HIS A 81 5.25 13.31 0.37
N ALA A 82 4.70 14.52 0.35
CA ALA A 82 3.27 14.75 0.56
C ALA A 82 2.41 14.10 -0.54
N ALA A 83 2.90 14.02 -1.78
CA ALA A 83 2.23 13.32 -2.86
C ALA A 83 2.04 11.82 -2.60
N LEU A 84 2.87 11.23 -1.73
CA LEU A 84 2.75 9.81 -1.34
C LEU A 84 1.72 9.56 -0.22
N THR A 85 0.97 10.58 0.19
CA THR A 85 -0.14 10.41 1.16
C THR A 85 -1.14 9.38 0.66
N GLU A 86 -1.45 9.38 -0.64
CA GLU A 86 -2.42 8.47 -1.25
C GLU A 86 -2.02 7.01 -1.08
N PRO A 87 -0.87 6.53 -1.59
CA PRO A 87 -0.48 5.12 -1.45
C PRO A 87 -0.23 4.72 0.01
N ILE A 88 0.23 5.63 0.87
CA ILE A 88 0.34 5.35 2.31
C ILE A 88 -1.03 5.16 2.94
N ALA A 89 -2.05 5.93 2.52
CA ALA A 89 -3.42 5.75 3.00
C ALA A 89 -4.00 4.38 2.62
N VAL A 90 -3.66 3.85 1.44
CA VAL A 90 -4.03 2.47 1.04
C VAL A 90 -3.40 1.44 2.01
N GLY A 91 -2.10 1.56 2.28
CA GLY A 91 -1.40 0.67 3.22
C GLY A 91 -1.95 0.79 4.64
N TRP A 92 -2.20 2.02 5.10
CA TRP A 92 -2.78 2.29 6.41
C TRP A 92 -4.17 1.68 6.55
N HIS A 93 -5.05 1.86 5.55
CA HIS A 93 -6.38 1.25 5.52
C HIS A 93 -6.32 -0.27 5.63
N ALA A 94 -5.44 -0.92 4.87
CA ALA A 94 -5.27 -2.36 4.93
C ALA A 94 -4.90 -2.83 6.34
N VAL A 95 -3.96 -2.13 7.02
CA VAL A 95 -3.55 -2.42 8.40
C VAL A 95 -4.69 -2.19 9.39
N GLN A 96 -5.48 -1.11 9.25
CA GLN A 96 -6.65 -0.86 10.08
C GLN A 96 -7.72 -1.96 9.92
N LYS A 97 -7.98 -2.38 8.68
CA LYS A 97 -8.94 -3.48 8.39
C LYS A 97 -8.45 -4.83 8.90
N ALA A 98 -7.16 -5.07 8.90
CA ALA A 98 -6.56 -6.27 9.49
C ALA A 98 -6.74 -6.37 11.00
N ARG A 99 -7.01 -5.24 11.70
CA ARG A 99 -7.12 -5.16 13.17
C ARG A 99 -5.91 -5.80 13.83
N THR A 100 -4.72 -5.41 13.39
CA THR A 100 -3.46 -5.94 13.95
C THR A 100 -3.33 -5.60 15.42
N THR A 101 -2.74 -6.53 16.17
CA THR A 101 -2.40 -6.39 17.58
C THR A 101 -0.92 -6.64 17.79
N PRO A 102 -0.31 -6.18 18.88
CA PRO A 102 1.12 -6.44 19.15
C PRO A 102 1.52 -7.93 19.20
N ASN A 103 0.53 -8.83 19.34
CA ASN A 103 0.79 -10.28 19.39
C ASN A 103 0.72 -10.94 18.00
N ASP A 104 0.35 -10.21 16.97
CA ASP A 104 0.30 -10.77 15.61
C ASP A 104 1.69 -10.85 14.98
N VAL A 105 1.87 -11.82 14.08
CA VAL A 105 3.04 -11.88 13.20
C VAL A 105 2.57 -11.64 11.78
N PRO A 106 2.75 -10.41 11.25
CA PRO A 106 2.35 -10.09 9.90
C PRO A 106 3.33 -10.64 8.86
N LEU A 107 2.76 -11.11 7.73
CA LEU A 107 3.46 -11.51 6.53
C LEU A 107 2.94 -10.69 5.35
N VAL A 108 3.81 -9.90 4.71
CA VAL A 108 3.50 -9.12 3.52
C VAL A 108 4.03 -9.85 2.29
N ILE A 109 3.14 -10.23 1.39
CA ILE A 109 3.46 -10.91 0.12
C ILE A 109 3.36 -9.89 -1.01
N GLY A 110 4.50 -9.62 -1.63
CA GLY A 110 4.70 -8.55 -2.61
C GLY A 110 5.15 -7.24 -1.95
N CYS A 111 6.38 -6.80 -2.28
CA CYS A 111 6.99 -5.57 -1.82
C CYS A 111 7.01 -4.49 -2.92
N GLY A 112 5.97 -4.43 -3.74
CA GLY A 112 5.68 -3.28 -4.60
C GLY A 112 5.26 -2.05 -3.78
N PRO A 113 4.93 -0.91 -4.41
CA PRO A 113 4.57 0.32 -3.69
C PRO A 113 3.50 0.12 -2.60
N VAL A 114 2.48 -0.70 -2.89
CA VAL A 114 1.40 -1.01 -1.93
C VAL A 114 1.93 -1.85 -0.76
N GLY A 115 2.73 -2.89 -1.02
CA GLY A 115 3.30 -3.72 0.05
C GLY A 115 4.27 -2.94 0.93
N LEU A 116 5.07 -2.05 0.33
CA LEU A 116 5.97 -1.16 1.07
C LEU A 116 5.18 -0.16 1.95
N ALA A 117 4.03 0.34 1.47
CA ALA A 117 3.14 1.17 2.27
C ALA A 117 2.50 0.40 3.44
N VAL A 118 2.12 -0.88 3.22
CA VAL A 118 1.65 -1.76 4.30
C VAL A 118 2.75 -1.99 5.34
N ILE A 119 3.99 -2.28 4.94
CA ILE A 119 5.13 -2.48 5.84
C ILE A 119 5.36 -1.23 6.71
N ALA A 120 5.42 -0.04 6.09
CA ALA A 120 5.58 1.22 6.81
C ALA A 120 4.44 1.48 7.81
N SER A 121 3.21 1.15 7.40
CA SER A 121 2.02 1.27 8.25
C SER A 121 2.04 0.29 9.42
N LEU A 122 2.49 -0.95 9.22
CA LEU A 122 2.69 -1.93 10.28
C LEU A 122 3.74 -1.46 11.30
N LYS A 123 4.88 -0.96 10.81
CA LYS A 123 5.97 -0.46 11.66
C LYS A 123 5.48 0.56 12.70
N ILE A 124 4.64 1.52 12.30
CA ILE A 124 4.14 2.54 13.23
C ILE A 124 3.11 2.01 14.23
N THR A 125 2.55 0.82 14.03
CA THR A 125 1.68 0.15 15.01
C THR A 125 2.47 -0.58 16.10
N GLY A 126 3.79 -0.71 15.94
CA GLY A 126 4.66 -1.43 16.87
C GLY A 126 4.55 -2.95 16.82
N VAL A 127 3.96 -3.50 15.75
CA VAL A 127 3.89 -4.96 15.53
C VAL A 127 5.23 -5.48 15.05
N HIS A 128 5.75 -6.51 15.69
CA HIS A 128 7.02 -7.18 15.35
C HIS A 128 6.94 -8.70 15.59
N PRO A 129 7.65 -9.54 14.81
CA PRO A 129 8.41 -9.19 13.61
C PRO A 129 7.49 -9.00 12.39
N ILE A 130 7.85 -8.08 11.49
CA ILE A 130 7.22 -7.91 10.18
C ILE A 130 8.00 -8.74 9.15
N ILE A 131 7.35 -9.71 8.53
CA ILE A 131 7.94 -10.56 7.49
C ILE A 131 7.50 -10.03 6.13
N ALA A 132 8.46 -9.86 5.21
CA ALA A 132 8.19 -9.37 3.86
C ALA A 132 8.80 -10.31 2.82
N ALA A 133 8.02 -10.64 1.78
CA ALA A 133 8.42 -11.57 0.73
C ALA A 133 8.24 -10.95 -0.66
N ASP A 134 9.29 -10.98 -1.48
CA ASP A 134 9.27 -10.58 -2.89
C ASP A 134 10.38 -11.30 -3.66
N PHE A 135 10.17 -11.57 -4.94
CA PHE A 135 11.20 -12.14 -5.81
C PHE A 135 12.30 -11.12 -6.16
N SER A 136 11.96 -9.82 -6.23
CA SER A 136 12.91 -8.76 -6.55
C SER A 136 13.84 -8.47 -5.38
N SER A 137 15.14 -8.53 -5.62
CA SER A 137 16.17 -8.22 -4.62
C SER A 137 16.12 -6.75 -4.22
N LYS A 138 15.83 -5.85 -5.16
CA LYS A 138 15.68 -4.42 -4.90
C LYS A 138 14.46 -4.13 -4.02
N ARG A 139 13.31 -4.74 -4.32
CA ARG A 139 12.10 -4.57 -3.50
C ARG A 139 12.29 -5.12 -2.09
N ARG A 140 13.02 -6.25 -1.96
CA ARG A 140 13.38 -6.78 -0.64
C ARG A 140 14.25 -5.82 0.15
N ALA A 141 15.23 -5.17 -0.49
CA ALA A 141 16.06 -4.16 0.16
C ALA A 141 15.22 -2.95 0.63
N LEU A 142 14.33 -2.45 -0.22
CA LEU A 142 13.39 -1.38 0.15
C LEU A 142 12.47 -1.79 1.32
N ALA A 143 12.04 -3.06 1.38
CA ALA A 143 11.22 -3.54 2.47
C ALA A 143 11.93 -3.44 3.83
N VAL A 144 13.26 -3.67 3.88
CA VAL A 144 14.08 -3.43 5.09
C VAL A 144 14.05 -1.96 5.49
N GLU A 145 14.30 -1.06 4.53
CA GLU A 145 14.30 0.39 4.78
C GLU A 145 12.93 0.88 5.28
N MET A 146 11.84 0.30 4.74
CA MET A 146 10.47 0.63 5.16
C MET A 146 10.09 0.01 6.51
N GLY A 147 10.87 -0.95 7.05
CA GLY A 147 10.70 -1.45 8.41
C GLY A 147 10.35 -2.93 8.54
N ALA A 148 10.55 -3.76 7.51
CA ALA A 148 10.45 -5.20 7.63
C ALA A 148 11.64 -5.76 8.44
N ASP A 149 11.36 -6.71 9.33
CA ASP A 149 12.37 -7.34 10.20
C ASP A 149 12.97 -8.60 9.55
N ILE A 150 12.16 -9.33 8.79
CA ILE A 150 12.54 -10.60 8.15
C ILE A 150 12.21 -10.51 6.66
N ILE A 151 13.23 -10.77 5.85
CA ILE A 151 13.12 -10.72 4.39
C ILE A 151 13.18 -12.13 3.81
N VAL A 152 12.28 -12.42 2.87
CA VAL A 152 12.17 -13.73 2.25
C VAL A 152 12.25 -13.59 0.73
N ASP A 153 13.14 -14.37 0.12
CA ASP A 153 13.10 -14.68 -1.30
C ASP A 153 12.22 -15.91 -1.51
N PRO A 154 11.04 -15.78 -2.14
CA PRO A 154 10.17 -16.94 -2.36
C PRO A 154 10.78 -18.01 -3.30
N GLY A 155 11.82 -17.64 -4.07
CA GLY A 155 12.59 -18.58 -4.88
C GLY A 155 13.51 -19.49 -4.06
N GLU A 156 13.89 -19.08 -2.85
CA GLU A 156 14.79 -19.82 -1.96
C GLU A 156 14.04 -20.48 -0.79
N MET A 157 13.07 -19.78 -0.22
CA MET A 157 12.31 -20.23 0.94
C MET A 157 10.84 -19.84 0.84
N SER A 158 9.95 -20.74 1.22
CA SER A 158 8.52 -20.41 1.33
C SER A 158 8.29 -19.33 2.39
N PRO A 159 7.56 -18.25 2.08
CA PRO A 159 7.17 -17.22 3.05
C PRO A 159 6.45 -17.79 4.28
N TYR A 160 5.67 -18.83 4.08
CA TYR A 160 4.93 -19.51 5.16
C TYR A 160 5.84 -20.32 6.07
N THR A 161 6.89 -20.94 5.53
CA THR A 161 7.94 -21.58 6.32
C THR A 161 8.67 -20.56 7.19
N SER A 162 9.04 -19.43 6.61
CA SER A 162 9.67 -18.32 7.34
C SER A 162 8.74 -17.79 8.44
N TRP A 163 7.44 -17.65 8.16
CA TRP A 163 6.47 -17.27 9.17
C TRP A 163 6.43 -18.28 10.34
N HIS A 164 6.38 -19.59 10.06
CA HIS A 164 6.40 -20.62 11.09
C HIS A 164 7.66 -20.58 11.95
N GLN A 165 8.82 -20.34 11.32
CA GLN A 165 10.08 -20.20 12.06
C GLN A 165 10.07 -18.98 12.99
N ALA A 166 9.58 -17.83 12.51
CA ALA A 166 9.49 -16.60 13.30
C ALA A 166 8.44 -16.69 14.42
N ALA A 167 7.33 -17.40 14.18
CA ALA A 167 6.23 -17.56 15.13
C ALA A 167 6.50 -18.63 16.20
N THR A 168 7.47 -19.52 15.97
CA THR A 168 7.77 -20.62 16.88
C THR A 168 8.68 -20.15 18.02
N PRO A 169 8.31 -20.37 19.29
CA PRO A 169 9.15 -19.99 20.42
C PRO A 169 10.53 -20.62 20.36
N ALA A 170 11.55 -19.87 20.78
CA ALA A 170 12.92 -20.36 20.85
C ALA A 170 13.02 -21.62 21.72
N GLY A 171 13.76 -22.62 21.23
CA GLY A 171 13.98 -23.90 21.92
C GLY A 171 12.87 -24.95 21.75
N TYR A 172 11.79 -24.63 21.01
CA TYR A 172 10.79 -25.63 20.62
C TYR A 172 11.27 -26.40 19.40
N ASP A 173 11.51 -27.69 19.57
CA ASP A 173 12.07 -28.57 18.52
C ASP A 173 11.01 -29.20 17.58
N GLY A 174 9.73 -28.87 17.78
CA GLY A 174 8.63 -29.44 16.99
C GLY A 174 8.41 -30.93 17.27
N SER A 175 8.89 -31.46 18.41
CA SER A 175 8.88 -32.88 18.68
C SER A 175 7.48 -33.47 18.55
N ARG A 176 7.41 -34.63 17.90
CA ARG A 176 6.16 -35.39 17.73
C ARG A 176 5.49 -35.71 19.04
N TYR A 177 6.31 -35.90 20.10
CA TYR A 177 5.81 -36.14 21.45
C TYR A 177 5.10 -34.94 22.04
N ALA A 178 5.63 -33.71 21.87
CA ALA A 178 4.96 -32.50 22.30
C ALA A 178 3.60 -32.33 21.61
N GLN A 179 3.52 -32.63 20.31
CA GLN A 179 2.27 -32.61 19.57
C GLN A 179 1.27 -33.65 20.08
N LEU A 180 1.71 -34.89 20.32
CA LEU A 180 0.85 -35.99 20.82
C LEU A 180 0.28 -35.71 22.21
N PHE A 181 1.03 -35.04 23.07
CA PHE A 181 0.60 -34.72 24.43
C PHE A 181 0.00 -33.35 24.61
N GLY A 182 -0.29 -32.63 23.49
CA GLY A 182 -0.88 -31.27 23.53
C GLY A 182 0.05 -30.22 24.16
N LEU A 183 1.35 -30.45 24.15
CA LEU A 183 2.38 -29.57 24.70
C LEU A 183 2.93 -28.58 23.63
N SER A 184 2.37 -28.59 22.41
CA SER A 184 2.75 -27.64 21.37
C SER A 184 2.41 -26.23 21.81
N PRO A 185 3.33 -25.27 21.64
CA PRO A 185 3.06 -23.88 21.99
C PRO A 185 1.92 -23.34 21.11
N LYS A 186 1.10 -22.49 21.68
CA LYS A 186 0.14 -21.73 20.91
C LYS A 186 0.93 -20.68 20.11
N LEU A 187 0.92 -20.80 18.79
CA LEU A 187 1.55 -19.82 17.92
C LEU A 187 0.79 -18.50 17.96
N PRO A 188 1.48 -17.36 17.74
CA PRO A 188 0.83 -16.07 17.59
C PRO A 188 -0.10 -16.07 16.35
N PRO A 189 -1.11 -15.21 16.30
CA PRO A 189 -1.98 -15.15 15.14
C PRO A 189 -1.24 -14.64 13.90
N ALA A 190 -1.51 -15.25 12.73
CA ALA A 190 -0.99 -14.79 11.46
C ALA A 190 -1.90 -13.73 10.84
N VAL A 191 -1.28 -12.69 10.29
CA VAL A 191 -1.94 -11.71 9.43
C VAL A 191 -1.18 -11.64 8.11
N ILE A 192 -1.82 -12.02 7.01
CA ILE A 192 -1.18 -12.08 5.71
C ILE A 192 -1.76 -10.99 4.83
N PHE A 193 -0.90 -10.12 4.30
CA PHE A 193 -1.26 -9.08 3.35
C PHE A 193 -0.87 -9.53 1.95
N GLU A 194 -1.87 -9.72 1.09
CA GLU A 194 -1.69 -9.99 -0.34
C GLU A 194 -1.55 -8.64 -1.05
N CYS A 195 -0.35 -8.31 -1.55
CA CYS A 195 -0.02 -7.04 -2.19
C CYS A 195 0.51 -7.20 -3.63
N VAL A 196 0.29 -8.35 -4.26
CA VAL A 196 0.74 -8.66 -5.63
C VAL A 196 -0.34 -8.37 -6.66
N GLY A 197 -1.56 -8.83 -6.42
CA GLY A 197 -2.73 -8.59 -7.29
C GLY A 197 -2.67 -9.35 -8.61
N VAL A 198 -2.19 -10.59 -8.63
CA VAL A 198 -2.20 -11.44 -9.83
C VAL A 198 -2.88 -12.79 -9.55
N PRO A 199 -3.48 -13.43 -10.58
CA PRO A 199 -4.14 -14.72 -10.41
C PRO A 199 -3.21 -15.79 -9.81
N GLY A 200 -3.79 -16.64 -8.94
CA GLY A 200 -3.13 -17.76 -8.29
C GLY A 200 -2.47 -17.41 -6.95
N VAL A 201 -2.24 -16.15 -6.60
CA VAL A 201 -1.63 -15.77 -5.31
C VAL A 201 -2.57 -16.07 -4.15
N ILE A 202 -3.87 -15.85 -4.30
CA ILE A 202 -4.86 -16.21 -3.27
C ILE A 202 -4.85 -17.71 -3.00
N GLN A 203 -4.75 -18.55 -4.04
CA GLN A 203 -4.63 -20.00 -3.87
C GLN A 203 -3.35 -20.37 -3.10
N GLN A 204 -2.20 -19.79 -3.45
CA GLN A 204 -0.95 -20.04 -2.74
C GLN A 204 -1.05 -19.65 -1.25
N ILE A 205 -1.75 -18.56 -0.95
CA ILE A 205 -2.01 -18.15 0.44
C ILE A 205 -2.90 -19.17 1.15
N ILE A 206 -3.98 -19.62 0.52
CA ILE A 206 -4.86 -20.64 1.10
C ILE A 206 -4.09 -21.92 1.41
N ASP A 207 -3.21 -22.34 0.52
CA ASP A 207 -2.40 -23.55 0.68
C ASP A 207 -1.33 -23.41 1.78
N GLY A 208 -0.67 -22.25 1.84
CA GLY A 208 0.48 -22.02 2.72
C GLY A 208 0.13 -21.44 4.10
N ALA A 209 -0.97 -20.70 4.24
CA ALA A 209 -1.33 -20.01 5.46
C ALA A 209 -1.54 -20.95 6.65
N PRO A 210 -1.12 -20.56 7.86
CA PRO A 210 -1.47 -21.30 9.08
C PRO A 210 -2.98 -21.22 9.37
N ALA A 211 -3.47 -22.17 10.15
CA ALA A 211 -4.88 -22.20 10.55
C ALA A 211 -5.28 -20.93 11.33
N GLY A 212 -6.46 -20.42 11.06
CA GLY A 212 -7.01 -19.21 11.68
C GLY A 212 -6.40 -17.90 11.16
N ALA A 213 -5.55 -17.93 10.13
CA ALA A 213 -4.94 -16.72 9.58
C ALA A 213 -5.99 -15.72 9.07
N ARG A 214 -5.72 -14.44 9.31
CA ARG A 214 -6.43 -13.32 8.69
C ARG A 214 -5.67 -12.93 7.41
N VAL A 215 -6.35 -12.98 6.29
CA VAL A 215 -5.79 -12.64 4.97
C VAL A 215 -6.45 -11.36 4.48
N VAL A 216 -5.67 -10.33 4.25
CA VAL A 216 -6.13 -9.04 3.71
C VAL A 216 -5.64 -8.93 2.28
N VAL A 217 -6.57 -8.91 1.33
CA VAL A 217 -6.27 -8.78 -0.09
C VAL A 217 -6.30 -7.30 -0.44
N VAL A 218 -5.11 -6.76 -0.72
CA VAL A 218 -4.86 -5.35 -1.03
C VAL A 218 -4.49 -5.17 -2.50
N GLY A 219 -3.83 -6.18 -3.07
CA GLY A 219 -3.43 -6.21 -4.48
C GLY A 219 -4.64 -6.20 -5.41
N VAL A 220 -4.62 -5.34 -6.43
CA VAL A 220 -5.72 -5.22 -7.39
C VAL A 220 -5.52 -6.18 -8.54
N CYS A 221 -6.22 -7.31 -8.52
CA CYS A 221 -6.26 -8.26 -9.62
C CYS A 221 -7.41 -7.93 -10.58
N MET A 222 -7.08 -7.48 -11.80
CA MET A 222 -8.07 -7.14 -12.85
C MET A 222 -8.47 -8.34 -13.72
N GLN A 223 -7.89 -9.52 -13.46
CA GLN A 223 -8.21 -10.76 -14.16
C GLN A 223 -9.08 -11.66 -13.32
N THR A 224 -9.77 -12.61 -13.98
CA THR A 224 -10.48 -13.66 -13.24
C THR A 224 -9.45 -14.53 -12.52
N ASP A 225 -9.64 -14.71 -11.22
CA ASP A 225 -8.87 -15.64 -10.40
C ASP A 225 -9.73 -16.81 -9.94
N GLN A 226 -9.10 -17.95 -9.68
CA GLN A 226 -9.76 -19.18 -9.23
C GLN A 226 -8.98 -19.76 -8.06
N PHE A 227 -9.69 -20.22 -7.04
CA PHE A 227 -9.08 -20.90 -5.90
C PHE A 227 -10.01 -22.00 -5.35
N GLU A 228 -9.43 -23.00 -4.70
CA GLU A 228 -10.13 -24.10 -4.06
C GLU A 228 -10.44 -23.75 -2.60
N PRO A 229 -11.72 -23.54 -2.23
CA PRO A 229 -12.07 -23.08 -0.88
C PRO A 229 -11.89 -24.15 0.21
N PHE A 230 -11.69 -25.42 -0.15
CA PHE A 230 -11.64 -26.53 0.81
C PHE A 230 -10.60 -26.31 1.91
N PHE A 231 -9.35 -26.00 1.56
CA PHE A 231 -8.31 -25.74 2.57
C PHE A 231 -8.55 -24.45 3.36
N GLY A 232 -9.19 -23.45 2.75
CA GLY A 232 -9.63 -22.26 3.46
C GLY A 232 -10.64 -22.60 4.57
N ILE A 233 -11.59 -23.52 4.27
CA ILE A 233 -12.58 -24.01 5.24
C ILE A 233 -11.90 -24.80 6.34
N VAL A 234 -11.04 -25.78 5.98
CA VAL A 234 -10.31 -26.63 6.96
C VAL A 234 -9.46 -25.80 7.89
N LYS A 235 -8.80 -24.78 7.38
CA LYS A 235 -7.94 -23.87 8.16
C LYS A 235 -8.70 -22.73 8.84
N GLN A 236 -9.99 -22.58 8.57
CA GLN A 236 -10.84 -21.49 9.10
C GLN A 236 -10.24 -20.09 8.81
N LEU A 237 -9.80 -19.88 7.57
CA LEU A 237 -9.19 -18.61 7.15
C LEU A 237 -10.25 -17.50 7.09
N ASN A 238 -9.82 -16.28 7.46
CA ASN A 238 -10.59 -15.07 7.25
C ASN A 238 -10.03 -14.33 6.05
N LEU A 239 -10.77 -14.26 4.95
CA LEU A 239 -10.37 -13.56 3.74
C LEU A 239 -11.14 -12.24 3.65
N GLN A 240 -10.43 -11.12 3.64
CA GLN A 240 -10.99 -9.78 3.57
C GLN A 240 -10.38 -9.02 2.40
N PHE A 241 -11.22 -8.56 1.48
CA PHE A 241 -10.83 -7.65 0.40
C PHE A 241 -10.94 -6.21 0.91
N VAL A 242 -9.99 -5.38 0.53
CA VAL A 242 -9.94 -3.95 0.88
C VAL A 242 -9.68 -3.11 -0.34
N LEU A 243 -10.21 -1.88 -0.36
CA LEU A 243 -10.01 -0.93 -1.45
C LEU A 243 -10.01 0.49 -0.90
N GLY A 244 -9.04 1.28 -1.33
CA GLY A 244 -8.98 2.71 -1.02
C GLY A 244 -8.76 2.98 0.47
N TYR A 245 -9.43 4.01 0.98
CA TYR A 245 -9.30 4.51 2.36
C TYR A 245 -10.43 5.51 2.65
N THR A 246 -10.62 5.87 3.93
CA THR A 246 -11.52 6.95 4.36
C THR A 246 -10.79 8.30 4.35
N GLY A 247 -11.56 9.42 4.40
CA GLY A 247 -10.96 10.75 4.54
C GLY A 247 -10.14 10.91 5.81
N GLU A 248 -10.55 10.25 6.89
CA GLU A 248 -9.83 10.24 8.17
C GLU A 248 -8.49 9.49 8.06
N GLU A 249 -8.49 8.35 7.37
CA GLU A 249 -7.26 7.57 7.13
C GLU A 249 -6.31 8.31 6.19
N PHE A 250 -6.81 9.05 5.20
CA PHE A 250 -6.01 9.91 4.34
C PHE A 250 -5.35 11.03 5.14
N ALA A 251 -6.12 11.73 5.98
CA ALA A 251 -5.59 12.78 6.85
C ALA A 251 -4.57 12.24 7.87
N ALA A 252 -4.83 11.07 8.45
CA ALA A 252 -3.89 10.40 9.35
C ALA A 252 -2.58 10.05 8.64
N SER A 253 -2.65 9.58 7.39
CA SER A 253 -1.47 9.25 6.58
C SER A 253 -0.62 10.47 6.30
N LEU A 254 -1.22 11.61 5.93
CA LEU A 254 -0.51 12.88 5.77
C LEU A 254 0.16 13.31 7.09
N ALA A 255 -0.52 13.15 8.22
CA ALA A 255 0.04 13.46 9.52
C ALA A 255 1.23 12.54 9.86
N HIS A 256 1.15 11.23 9.59
CA HIS A 256 2.26 10.30 9.81
C HIS A 256 3.51 10.67 9.00
N LEU A 257 3.33 11.12 7.76
CA LEU A 257 4.42 11.63 6.93
C LEU A 257 5.02 12.93 7.50
N ALA A 258 4.17 13.90 7.83
CA ALA A 258 4.59 15.21 8.29
C ALA A 258 5.21 15.21 9.69
N GLU A 259 4.89 14.21 10.52
CA GLU A 259 5.48 13.99 11.85
C GLU A 259 6.74 13.10 11.79
N GLY A 260 7.13 12.63 10.60
CA GLY A 260 8.29 11.75 10.42
C GLY A 260 8.10 10.34 10.99
N ARG A 261 6.87 9.91 11.26
CA ARG A 261 6.60 8.53 11.71
C ARG A 261 6.80 7.52 10.58
N ILE A 262 6.51 7.93 9.35
CA ILE A 262 6.78 7.18 8.12
C ILE A 262 7.75 8.00 7.28
N ASP A 263 8.92 7.45 7.00
CA ASP A 263 9.85 7.97 6.01
C ASP A 263 9.57 7.31 4.66
N VAL A 264 9.15 8.11 3.69
CA VAL A 264 8.86 7.65 2.32
C VAL A 264 10.01 7.91 1.35
N THR A 265 11.12 8.47 1.82
CA THR A 265 12.31 8.74 0.98
C THR A 265 12.75 7.50 0.19
N PRO A 266 12.79 6.27 0.77
CA PRO A 266 13.19 5.09 0.03
C PRO A 266 12.26 4.70 -1.12
N LEU A 267 10.98 5.11 -1.07
CA LEU A 267 10.01 4.82 -2.12
C LEU A 267 10.30 5.61 -3.40
N ILE A 268 10.83 6.84 -3.29
CA ILE A 268 11.07 7.72 -4.41
C ILE A 268 12.38 7.31 -5.08
N THR A 269 12.28 6.58 -6.17
CA THR A 269 13.46 6.01 -6.86
C THR A 269 13.79 6.68 -8.19
N GLY A 270 12.98 7.63 -8.62
CA GLY A 270 13.20 8.39 -9.85
C GLY A 270 12.31 9.62 -9.98
N HIS A 271 12.70 10.52 -10.87
CA HIS A 271 11.99 11.75 -11.21
C HIS A 271 11.97 11.93 -12.72
N VAL A 272 10.83 12.35 -13.27
CA VAL A 272 10.68 12.65 -14.70
C VAL A 272 9.77 13.86 -14.92
N GLY A 273 10.00 14.62 -15.98
CA GLY A 273 9.03 15.59 -16.48
C GLY A 273 7.87 14.93 -17.23
N LEU A 274 6.87 15.71 -17.66
CA LEU A 274 5.71 15.18 -18.41
C LEU A 274 6.13 14.41 -19.67
N GLY A 275 7.16 14.86 -20.38
CA GLY A 275 7.69 14.18 -21.57
C GLY A 275 8.31 12.80 -21.27
N GLY A 276 8.74 12.55 -20.05
CA GLY A 276 9.36 11.29 -19.58
C GLY A 276 8.39 10.22 -19.10
N VAL A 277 7.11 10.55 -18.89
CA VAL A 277 6.11 9.65 -18.27
C VAL A 277 6.00 8.32 -18.99
N LYS A 278 5.97 8.31 -20.33
CA LYS A 278 5.92 7.07 -21.11
C LYS A 278 7.12 6.16 -20.84
N GLY A 279 8.32 6.74 -20.76
CA GLY A 279 9.56 6.00 -20.43
C GLY A 279 9.50 5.42 -19.02
N ALA A 280 9.07 6.22 -18.04
CA ALA A 280 8.93 5.79 -16.66
C ALA A 280 7.99 4.58 -16.49
N PHE A 281 6.88 4.51 -17.22
CA PHE A 281 6.01 3.32 -17.22
C PHE A 281 6.70 2.07 -17.75
N VAL A 282 7.58 2.20 -18.75
CA VAL A 282 8.37 1.07 -19.27
C VAL A 282 9.39 0.60 -18.23
N GLU A 283 10.07 1.53 -17.57
CA GLU A 283 11.06 1.23 -16.53
C GLU A 283 10.43 0.63 -15.27
N LEU A 284 9.26 1.11 -14.88
CA LEU A 284 8.48 0.56 -13.73
C LEU A 284 8.00 -0.88 -13.96
N ALA A 285 7.94 -1.36 -15.21
CA ALA A 285 7.64 -2.76 -15.50
C ALA A 285 8.76 -3.70 -15.03
N ASN A 286 9.99 -3.18 -14.84
CA ASN A 286 11.11 -3.92 -14.27
C ASN A 286 11.22 -3.63 -12.75
N PRO A 287 10.91 -4.61 -11.88
CA PRO A 287 10.93 -4.41 -10.44
C PRO A 287 12.32 -4.13 -9.85
N GLU A 288 13.39 -4.40 -10.63
CA GLU A 288 14.79 -4.14 -10.24
C GLU A 288 15.24 -2.70 -10.56
N GLN A 289 14.39 -1.88 -11.21
CA GLN A 289 14.75 -0.50 -11.56
C GLN A 289 14.14 0.51 -10.60
N HIS A 290 12.82 0.52 -10.51
CA HIS A 290 12.11 1.54 -9.74
C HIS A 290 11.01 0.94 -8.86
N ALA A 291 10.80 1.57 -7.69
CA ALA A 291 9.60 1.39 -6.88
C ALA A 291 8.55 2.46 -7.21
N LYS A 292 8.95 3.74 -7.22
CA LYS A 292 8.09 4.88 -7.49
C LYS A 292 8.87 5.95 -8.26
N VAL A 293 8.28 6.46 -9.34
CA VAL A 293 8.84 7.58 -10.11
C VAL A 293 7.90 8.78 -9.95
N MET A 294 8.45 9.89 -9.48
CA MET A 294 7.72 11.14 -9.32
C MET A 294 7.67 11.89 -10.65
N VAL A 295 6.49 12.41 -11.00
CA VAL A 295 6.32 13.28 -12.16
C VAL A 295 6.38 14.73 -11.70
N GLU A 296 7.33 15.48 -12.26
CA GLU A 296 7.51 16.91 -12.01
C GLU A 296 7.04 17.70 -13.24
N PRO A 297 5.80 18.22 -13.25
CA PRO A 297 5.18 18.75 -14.46
C PRO A 297 5.89 19.98 -15.06
N TRP A 298 6.80 20.59 -14.31
CA TRP A 298 7.53 21.81 -14.72
C TRP A 298 8.99 21.55 -15.11
N SER A 299 9.47 20.30 -15.02
CA SER A 299 10.84 19.92 -15.43
C SER A 299 10.94 19.50 -16.90
#